data_4c59f0c6f6e55acd361ae73782ecbdee
#
_entry.id   4c59f0c6f6e55acd361ae73782ecbdee
#
_cell.length_a   1.000
_cell.length_b   1.000
_cell.length_c   1.000
_cell.angle_alpha   90.00
_cell.angle_beta   90.00
_cell.angle_gamma   90.00
#
_symmetry.space_group_name_H-M   'P 1'
#
loop_
_entity.id
_entity.type
_entity.pdbx_description
1 polymer ?
#
loop_
_entity_poly.entity_id
_entity_poly.type
_entity_poly.pdbx_seq_one_letter_code
_entity_poly.pdbx_strand_id
1 'polypeptide(L)'
;DHDKEAYNILRDYNPVYRDEIKELPAVGSGGGSGANNGYAEEIIPVAPDVILAGFSAEAADELYGQTGIPVVCVRYLSRNFVDESFYDAMRVFAEVVGAQERCEAVLSFIDECKQDLNDRTKDIPDSDKQKVYTGAVTFSGCHGFGGTYAHFGPFMGVNALNVADEAADQNYYEVDLEKVI
;
A
#
# COMPACT_ATOMS: atom_id res chain seq x y z
N ASP A 1 5.66 4.44 -17.36
CA ASP A 1 7.08 4.19 -17.65
C ASP A 1 7.86 3.60 -16.48
N HIS A 2 7.50 3.91 -15.24
CA HIS A 2 8.20 3.38 -14.06
C HIS A 2 8.16 1.83 -14.01
N ASP A 3 7.07 1.22 -14.42
CA ASP A 3 6.96 -0.24 -14.53
C ASP A 3 7.62 -0.83 -15.79
N LYS A 4 8.07 0.00 -16.72
CA LYS A 4 8.77 -0.41 -17.95
C LYS A 4 10.29 -0.38 -17.83
N GLU A 5 10.82 0.17 -16.73
CA GLU A 5 12.26 0.33 -16.49
C GLU A 5 12.88 -0.79 -15.64
N ALA A 6 14.14 -0.64 -15.25
CA ALA A 6 14.91 -1.65 -14.52
C ALA A 6 14.33 -2.04 -13.15
N TYR A 7 13.46 -1.22 -12.57
CA TYR A 7 12.78 -1.49 -11.29
C TYR A 7 11.70 -2.55 -11.37
N ASN A 8 11.27 -2.91 -12.55
CA ASN A 8 10.21 -3.87 -12.82
C ASN A 8 10.44 -5.23 -12.19
N ILE A 9 11.69 -5.67 -12.14
CA ILE A 9 12.06 -6.98 -11.61
C ILE A 9 11.82 -7.12 -10.09
N LEU A 10 11.61 -5.99 -9.40
CA LEU A 10 11.38 -5.95 -7.96
C LEU A 10 9.89 -6.11 -7.59
N ARG A 11 8.99 -6.14 -8.59
CA ARG A 11 7.56 -6.34 -8.38
C ARG A 11 7.17 -7.75 -8.82
N ASP A 12 6.45 -8.44 -7.98
CA ASP A 12 6.07 -9.85 -8.17
C ASP A 12 5.26 -10.12 -9.44
N TYR A 13 4.39 -9.18 -9.85
CA TYR A 13 3.59 -9.32 -11.07
C TYR A 13 4.39 -9.06 -12.36
N ASN A 14 5.46 -8.29 -12.32
CA ASN A 14 6.22 -7.91 -13.49
C ASN A 14 6.93 -9.07 -14.19
N PRO A 15 7.56 -10.03 -13.48
CA PRO A 15 8.11 -11.21 -14.14
C PRO A 15 7.07 -12.04 -14.90
N VAL A 16 5.82 -12.05 -14.42
CA VAL A 16 4.72 -12.84 -15.01
C VAL A 16 4.13 -12.15 -16.23
N TYR A 17 3.92 -10.83 -16.17
CA TYR A 17 3.22 -10.05 -17.20
C TYR A 17 4.13 -9.06 -17.93
N ARG A 18 5.44 -9.33 -17.95
CA ARG A 18 6.44 -8.39 -18.45
C ARG A 18 6.23 -7.99 -19.90
N ASP A 19 5.90 -8.95 -20.75
CA ASP A 19 5.77 -8.70 -22.17
C ASP A 19 4.48 -7.94 -22.47
N GLU A 20 3.38 -8.28 -21.77
CA GLU A 20 2.12 -7.56 -21.85
C GLU A 20 2.25 -6.11 -21.35
N ILE A 21 2.92 -5.89 -20.20
CA ILE A 21 3.12 -4.55 -19.64
C ILE A 21 3.93 -3.65 -20.57
N LYS A 22 4.92 -4.19 -21.27
CA LYS A 22 5.75 -3.42 -22.21
C LYS A 22 4.96 -2.88 -23.40
N GLU A 23 3.96 -3.61 -23.84
CA GLU A 23 3.11 -3.23 -24.98
C GLU A 23 2.04 -2.20 -24.61
N LEU A 24 1.78 -1.98 -23.31
CA LEU A 24 0.80 -1.00 -22.87
C LEU A 24 1.30 0.44 -23.12
N PRO A 25 0.42 1.35 -23.54
CA PRO A 25 0.77 2.76 -23.69
C PRO A 25 1.16 3.37 -22.34
N ALA A 26 2.16 4.26 -22.35
CA ALA A 26 2.51 5.05 -21.19
C ALA A 26 1.56 6.23 -21.07
N VAL A 27 0.90 6.37 -19.92
CA VAL A 27 -0.10 7.41 -19.66
C VAL A 27 0.30 8.36 -18.53
N GLY A 28 1.52 8.27 -18.06
CA GLY A 28 2.08 9.10 -17.00
C GLY A 28 3.47 8.64 -16.59
N SER A 29 4.16 9.41 -15.77
CA SER A 29 5.51 9.07 -15.30
C SER A 29 5.53 7.90 -14.31
N GLY A 30 4.43 7.66 -13.60
CA GLY A 30 4.40 6.69 -12.51
C GLY A 30 5.33 7.10 -11.35
N GLY A 31 5.50 6.22 -10.39
CA GLY A 31 6.43 6.40 -9.28
C GLY A 31 5.77 6.74 -7.94
N GLY A 32 6.60 6.87 -6.89
CA GLY A 32 6.16 7.23 -5.54
C GLY A 32 6.05 8.74 -5.32
N SER A 33 5.32 9.13 -4.30
CA SER A 33 5.23 10.47 -3.72
C SER A 33 5.16 11.67 -4.71
N GLY A 34 3.97 11.99 -5.17
CA GLY A 34 3.65 13.32 -5.72
C GLY A 34 3.82 13.50 -7.24
N ALA A 35 4.37 12.53 -7.95
CA ALA A 35 4.54 12.57 -9.40
C ALA A 35 3.52 11.71 -10.17
N ASN A 36 2.44 11.27 -9.51
CA ASN A 36 1.54 10.25 -10.02
C ASN A 36 0.37 10.79 -10.85
N ASN A 37 0.50 12.01 -11.36
CA ASN A 37 -0.54 12.55 -12.21
C ASN A 37 -0.48 11.87 -13.58
N GLY A 38 -1.60 11.32 -14.02
CA GLY A 38 -1.77 10.91 -15.40
C GLY A 38 -1.68 12.14 -16.32
N TYR A 39 -1.12 11.96 -17.50
CA TYR A 39 -1.07 13.03 -18.50
C TYR A 39 -2.29 12.93 -19.39
N ALA A 40 -3.17 13.92 -19.32
CA ALA A 40 -4.43 13.93 -20.09
C ALA A 40 -4.19 13.73 -21.59
N GLU A 41 -3.15 14.34 -22.14
CA GLU A 41 -2.77 14.21 -23.56
C GLU A 41 -2.35 12.80 -23.97
N GLU A 42 -1.83 12.01 -23.03
CA GLU A 42 -1.45 10.60 -23.23
C GLU A 42 -2.62 9.64 -22.96
N ILE A 43 -3.53 10.02 -22.08
CA ILE A 43 -4.71 9.21 -21.71
C ILE A 43 -5.79 9.29 -22.80
N ILE A 44 -6.06 10.48 -23.32
CA ILE A 44 -7.13 10.70 -24.32
C ILE A 44 -7.01 9.78 -25.54
N PRO A 45 -5.81 9.59 -26.15
CA PRO A 45 -5.69 8.69 -27.29
C PRO A 45 -5.93 7.21 -26.96
N VAL A 46 -5.71 6.82 -25.69
CA VAL A 46 -5.97 5.45 -25.22
C VAL A 46 -7.49 5.20 -25.10
N ALA A 47 -8.26 6.26 -24.87
CA ALA A 47 -9.71 6.23 -24.73
C ALA A 47 -10.23 5.14 -23.77
N PRO A 48 -9.74 5.08 -22.51
CA PRO A 48 -10.24 4.10 -21.57
C PRO A 48 -11.67 4.44 -21.13
N ASP A 49 -12.44 3.43 -20.74
CA ASP A 49 -13.80 3.62 -20.20
C ASP A 49 -13.78 4.28 -18.81
N VAL A 50 -12.71 4.04 -18.03
CA VAL A 50 -12.54 4.54 -16.67
C VAL A 50 -11.06 4.64 -16.31
N ILE A 51 -10.72 5.62 -15.48
CA ILE A 51 -9.39 5.78 -14.88
C ILE A 51 -9.48 5.35 -13.41
N LEU A 52 -8.66 4.37 -13.01
CA LEU A 52 -8.49 3.98 -11.61
C LEU A 52 -7.24 4.66 -11.05
N ALA A 53 -7.39 5.40 -9.96
CA ALA A 53 -6.31 6.23 -9.44
C ALA A 53 -6.29 6.27 -7.91
N GLY A 54 -5.10 6.50 -7.34
CA GLY A 54 -4.89 6.81 -5.92
C GLY A 54 -4.75 8.30 -5.63
N PHE A 55 -5.31 9.16 -6.48
CA PHE A 55 -5.21 10.63 -6.39
C PHE A 55 -6.07 11.21 -5.26
N SER A 56 -5.87 12.51 -4.97
CA SER A 56 -6.86 13.25 -4.21
C SER A 56 -8.13 13.49 -5.05
N ALA A 57 -9.24 13.82 -4.39
CA ALA A 57 -10.48 14.12 -5.11
C ALA A 57 -10.29 15.29 -6.08
N GLU A 58 -9.57 16.33 -5.67
CA GLU A 58 -9.29 17.50 -6.49
C GLU A 58 -8.50 17.15 -7.76
N ALA A 59 -7.45 16.31 -7.63
CA ALA A 59 -6.67 15.85 -8.78
C ALA A 59 -7.49 14.96 -9.73
N ALA A 60 -8.41 14.18 -9.18
CA ALA A 60 -9.33 13.37 -9.98
C ALA A 60 -10.33 14.23 -10.75
N ASP A 61 -10.90 15.25 -10.10
CA ASP A 61 -11.83 16.19 -10.73
C ASP A 61 -11.13 16.99 -11.83
N GLU A 62 -9.87 17.40 -11.61
CA GLU A 62 -9.07 18.07 -12.63
C GLU A 62 -8.82 17.16 -13.84
N LEU A 63 -8.40 15.92 -13.61
CA LEU A 63 -8.16 14.96 -14.69
C LEU A 63 -9.44 14.63 -15.46
N TYR A 64 -10.56 14.47 -14.76
CA TYR A 64 -11.87 14.32 -15.40
C TYR A 64 -12.23 15.52 -16.26
N GLY A 65 -12.00 16.74 -15.75
CA GLY A 65 -12.24 17.98 -16.50
C GLY A 65 -11.40 18.09 -17.78
N GLN A 66 -10.20 17.56 -17.79
CA GLN A 66 -9.29 17.57 -18.93
C GLN A 66 -9.60 16.46 -19.94
N THR A 67 -10.00 15.28 -19.49
CA THR A 67 -10.16 14.09 -20.35
C THR A 67 -11.62 13.78 -20.70
N GLY A 68 -12.56 14.17 -19.85
CA GLY A 68 -13.96 13.72 -19.92
C GLY A 68 -14.18 12.24 -19.55
N ILE A 69 -13.14 11.55 -19.08
CA ILE A 69 -13.17 10.12 -18.74
C ILE A 69 -13.42 9.98 -17.24
N PRO A 70 -14.38 9.15 -16.78
CA PRO A 70 -14.63 8.95 -15.36
C PRO A 70 -13.38 8.53 -14.60
N VAL A 71 -13.13 9.14 -13.44
CA VAL A 71 -12.01 8.80 -12.57
C VAL A 71 -12.55 8.23 -11.26
N VAL A 72 -12.18 7.00 -10.94
CA VAL A 72 -12.49 6.34 -9.67
C VAL A 72 -11.27 6.38 -8.77
N CYS A 73 -11.37 7.17 -7.71
CA CYS A 73 -10.31 7.27 -6.72
C CYS A 73 -10.49 6.24 -5.62
N VAL A 74 -9.47 5.43 -5.44
CA VAL A 74 -9.42 4.42 -4.40
C VAL A 74 -8.18 4.64 -3.57
N ARG A 75 -8.35 4.95 -2.30
CA ARG A 75 -7.26 5.14 -1.36
C ARG A 75 -7.47 4.26 -0.14
N TYR A 76 -6.47 3.49 0.22
CA TYR A 76 -6.38 2.89 1.54
C TYR A 76 -5.40 3.71 2.38
N LEU A 77 -5.77 3.94 3.63
CA LEU A 77 -5.08 4.93 4.47
C LEU A 77 -4.05 4.29 5.40
N SER A 78 -4.23 3.01 5.74
CA SER A 78 -3.27 2.30 6.57
C SER A 78 -2.04 1.88 5.77
N ARG A 79 -0.88 2.22 6.28
CA ARG A 79 0.41 1.78 5.73
C ARG A 79 1.03 0.64 6.54
N ASN A 80 0.46 0.33 7.67
CA ASN A 80 1.06 -0.55 8.66
C ASN A 80 0.50 -1.96 8.62
N PHE A 81 -0.81 -2.08 8.44
CA PHE A 81 -1.48 -3.37 8.43
C PHE A 81 -2.74 -3.29 7.55
N VAL A 82 -3.20 -4.44 7.06
CA VAL A 82 -4.42 -4.53 6.25
C VAL A 82 -5.62 -4.27 7.16
N ASP A 83 -6.34 -3.18 6.91
CA ASP A 83 -7.51 -2.74 7.64
C ASP A 83 -8.75 -2.60 6.74
N GLU A 84 -9.87 -2.16 7.29
CA GLU A 84 -11.11 -1.99 6.52
C GLU A 84 -10.97 -1.08 5.31
N SER A 85 -10.13 -0.03 5.38
CA SER A 85 -9.92 0.86 4.24
C SER A 85 -9.30 0.15 3.04
N PHE A 86 -8.44 -0.85 3.28
CA PHE A 86 -7.90 -1.70 2.23
C PHE A 86 -8.97 -2.64 1.64
N TYR A 87 -9.81 -3.25 2.50
CA TYR A 87 -10.89 -4.13 2.04
C TYR A 87 -11.89 -3.38 1.18
N ASP A 88 -12.31 -2.19 1.61
CA ASP A 88 -13.20 -1.33 0.85
C ASP A 88 -12.59 -0.93 -0.49
N ALA A 89 -11.30 -0.54 -0.49
CA ALA A 89 -10.57 -0.20 -1.71
C ALA A 89 -10.55 -1.37 -2.70
N MET A 90 -10.25 -2.56 -2.23
CA MET A 90 -10.22 -3.77 -3.06
C MET A 90 -11.60 -4.09 -3.66
N ARG A 91 -12.68 -3.92 -2.88
CA ARG A 91 -14.05 -4.15 -3.36
C ARG A 91 -14.45 -3.16 -4.43
N VAL A 92 -14.12 -1.88 -4.26
CA VAL A 92 -14.37 -0.84 -5.28
C VAL A 92 -13.63 -1.17 -6.58
N PHE A 93 -12.34 -1.53 -6.52
CA PHE A 93 -11.60 -1.97 -7.70
C PHE A 93 -12.25 -3.18 -8.37
N ALA A 94 -12.61 -4.17 -7.58
CA ALA A 94 -13.20 -5.39 -8.09
C ALA A 94 -14.55 -5.15 -8.78
N GLU A 95 -15.36 -4.22 -8.27
CA GLU A 95 -16.62 -3.83 -8.88
C GLU A 95 -16.40 -3.18 -10.25
N VAL A 96 -15.45 -2.26 -10.34
CA VAL A 96 -15.13 -1.57 -11.61
C VAL A 96 -14.63 -2.53 -12.68
N VAL A 97 -13.79 -3.52 -12.31
CA VAL A 97 -13.23 -4.47 -13.30
C VAL A 97 -14.01 -5.79 -13.42
N GLY A 98 -15.12 -5.95 -12.71
CA GLY A 98 -15.94 -7.15 -12.76
C GLY A 98 -15.30 -8.39 -12.12
N ALA A 99 -14.45 -8.20 -11.08
CA ALA A 99 -13.68 -9.27 -10.44
C ALA A 99 -14.08 -9.53 -8.97
N GLN A 100 -15.35 -9.34 -8.62
CA GLN A 100 -15.85 -9.41 -7.24
C GLN A 100 -15.58 -10.76 -6.57
N GLU A 101 -15.84 -11.88 -7.25
CA GLU A 101 -15.59 -13.21 -6.73
C GLU A 101 -14.10 -13.42 -6.40
N ARG A 102 -13.22 -12.99 -7.30
CA ARG A 102 -11.78 -13.07 -7.08
C ARG A 102 -11.32 -12.20 -5.91
N CYS A 103 -11.90 -11.01 -5.79
CA CYS A 103 -11.64 -10.11 -4.68
C CYS A 103 -11.97 -10.77 -3.34
N GLU A 104 -13.19 -11.27 -3.17
CA GLU A 104 -13.59 -11.90 -1.91
C GLU A 104 -12.73 -13.14 -1.58
N ALA A 105 -12.32 -13.91 -2.58
CA ALA A 105 -11.37 -15.01 -2.35
C ALA A 105 -10.00 -14.53 -1.85
N VAL A 106 -9.50 -13.40 -2.35
CA VAL A 106 -8.23 -12.80 -1.87
C VAL A 106 -8.39 -12.25 -0.45
N LEU A 107 -9.49 -11.54 -0.18
CA LEU A 107 -9.76 -10.97 1.14
C LEU A 107 -9.92 -12.09 2.19
N SER A 108 -10.64 -13.16 1.86
CA SER A 108 -10.76 -14.33 2.74
C SER A 108 -9.41 -14.97 3.05
N PHE A 109 -8.54 -15.10 2.05
CA PHE A 109 -7.18 -15.62 2.25
C PHE A 109 -6.36 -14.72 3.19
N ILE A 110 -6.50 -13.39 3.05
CA ILE A 110 -5.83 -12.43 3.96
C ILE A 110 -6.34 -12.62 5.38
N ASP A 111 -7.66 -12.78 5.56
CA ASP A 111 -8.27 -13.00 6.88
C ASP A 111 -7.80 -14.32 7.51
N GLU A 112 -7.72 -15.39 6.73
CA GLU A 112 -7.18 -16.68 7.18
C GLU A 112 -5.72 -16.53 7.65
N CYS A 113 -4.88 -15.81 6.91
CA CYS A 113 -3.50 -15.54 7.30
C CYS A 113 -3.41 -14.71 8.60
N LYS A 114 -4.22 -13.65 8.72
CA LYS A 114 -4.29 -12.82 9.93
C LYS A 114 -4.74 -13.66 11.15
N GLN A 115 -5.73 -14.49 10.95
CA GLN A 115 -6.27 -15.37 12.00
C GLN A 115 -5.23 -16.41 12.43
N ASP A 116 -4.55 -17.08 11.50
CA ASP A 116 -3.49 -18.04 11.82
C ASP A 116 -2.36 -17.40 12.63
N LEU A 117 -1.89 -16.21 12.23
CA LEU A 117 -0.86 -15.49 12.96
C LEU A 117 -1.31 -15.12 14.38
N ASN A 118 -2.53 -14.61 14.51
CA ASN A 118 -3.12 -14.27 15.81
C ASN A 118 -3.27 -15.52 16.69
N ASP A 119 -3.79 -16.62 16.15
CA ASP A 119 -4.03 -17.84 16.92
C ASP A 119 -2.78 -18.48 17.50
N ARG A 120 -1.64 -18.25 16.85
CA ARG A 120 -0.33 -18.73 17.35
C ARG A 120 0.18 -17.97 18.57
N THR A 121 -0.31 -16.77 18.81
CA THR A 121 0.29 -15.84 19.78
C THR A 121 -0.69 -15.20 20.77
N LYS A 122 -2.00 -15.21 20.49
CA LYS A 122 -3.04 -14.54 21.29
C LYS A 122 -3.08 -14.96 22.76
N ASP A 123 -2.71 -16.21 23.06
CA ASP A 123 -2.77 -16.77 24.39
C ASP A 123 -1.46 -16.59 25.19
N ILE A 124 -0.44 -15.92 24.59
CA ILE A 124 0.81 -15.60 25.28
C ILE A 124 0.58 -14.34 26.12
N PRO A 125 0.70 -14.41 27.47
CA PRO A 125 0.57 -13.23 28.32
C PRO A 125 1.63 -12.18 27.99
N ASP A 126 1.33 -10.91 28.14
CA ASP A 126 2.29 -9.82 27.86
C ASP A 126 3.54 -9.91 28.73
N SER A 127 3.44 -10.46 29.95
CA SER A 127 4.58 -10.73 30.81
C SER A 127 5.62 -11.69 30.22
N ASP A 128 5.18 -12.56 29.32
CA ASP A 128 5.99 -13.62 28.71
C ASP A 128 6.46 -13.24 27.30
N LYS A 129 5.93 -12.13 26.76
CA LYS A 129 6.33 -11.61 25.44
C LYS A 129 7.64 -10.83 25.54
N GLN A 130 8.46 -10.98 24.52
CA GLN A 130 9.63 -10.14 24.32
C GLN A 130 9.21 -8.75 23.83
N LYS A 131 9.85 -7.70 24.37
CA LYS A 131 9.78 -6.37 23.78
C LYS A 131 10.59 -6.36 22.49
N VAL A 132 10.02 -5.81 21.43
CA VAL A 132 10.64 -5.77 20.10
C VAL A 132 10.74 -4.33 19.59
N TYR A 133 11.74 -4.10 18.76
CA TYR A 133 11.96 -2.83 18.07
C TYR A 133 12.33 -3.10 16.62
N THR A 134 11.78 -2.32 15.69
CA THR A 134 12.22 -2.31 14.30
C THR A 134 12.87 -0.97 14.00
N GLY A 135 14.14 -0.99 13.65
CA GLY A 135 14.89 0.19 13.24
C GLY A 135 15.21 0.15 11.75
N ALA A 136 15.72 1.27 11.25
CA ALA A 136 16.07 1.44 9.82
C ALA A 136 14.91 1.18 8.86
N VAL A 137 13.67 1.36 9.32
CA VAL A 137 12.49 1.24 8.47
C VAL A 137 12.46 2.42 7.50
N THR A 138 12.31 2.12 6.22
CA THR A 138 12.31 3.14 5.18
C THR A 138 10.88 3.58 4.89
N PHE A 139 10.71 4.88 4.86
CA PHE A 139 9.55 5.56 4.30
C PHE A 139 10.04 6.72 3.46
N SER A 140 9.94 6.66 2.16
CA SER A 140 10.41 7.71 1.24
C SER A 140 11.90 8.08 1.42
N GLY A 141 12.78 7.08 1.52
CA GLY A 141 14.21 7.30 1.63
C GLY A 141 14.91 6.32 2.59
N CYS A 142 16.21 6.49 2.75
CA CYS A 142 16.99 5.72 3.72
C CYS A 142 16.98 6.44 5.06
N HIS A 143 16.51 5.77 6.10
CA HIS A 143 16.54 6.27 7.47
C HIS A 143 17.55 5.49 8.29
N GLY A 144 18.09 6.15 9.31
CA GLY A 144 18.99 5.51 10.27
C GLY A 144 18.26 4.53 11.17
N PHE A 145 18.99 3.89 12.09
CA PHE A 145 18.43 2.93 13.05
C PHE A 145 17.32 3.52 13.94
N GLY A 146 17.32 4.85 14.14
CA GLY A 146 16.25 5.57 14.85
C GLY A 146 14.91 5.64 14.12
N GLY A 147 14.89 5.40 12.79
CA GLY A 147 13.66 5.38 12.01
C GLY A 147 12.83 4.14 12.32
N THR A 148 11.61 4.33 12.83
CA THR A 148 10.73 3.26 13.30
C THR A 148 9.26 3.53 13.01
N TYR A 149 8.42 2.52 13.20
CA TYR A 149 6.97 2.63 13.12
C TYR A 149 6.31 2.26 14.43
N ALA A 150 5.42 3.11 14.93
CA ALA A 150 4.37 2.68 15.82
C ALA A 150 3.38 1.77 15.05
N HIS A 151 2.81 0.80 15.73
CA HIS A 151 1.87 -0.16 15.15
C HIS A 151 2.40 -0.85 13.89
N PHE A 152 3.68 -1.27 13.96
CA PHE A 152 4.32 -1.95 12.83
C PHE A 152 3.59 -3.24 12.46
N GLY A 153 3.08 -3.32 11.24
CA GLY A 153 2.17 -4.38 10.80
C GLY A 153 2.64 -5.81 11.09
N PRO A 154 3.89 -6.19 10.82
CA PRO A 154 4.39 -7.52 11.17
C PRO A 154 4.34 -7.83 12.68
N PHE A 155 4.52 -6.83 13.55
CA PHE A 155 4.42 -7.00 14.99
C PHE A 155 2.97 -7.10 15.46
N MET A 156 2.08 -6.31 14.85
CA MET A 156 0.65 -6.41 15.12
C MET A 156 0.10 -7.80 14.74
N GLY A 157 0.52 -8.33 13.61
CA GLY A 157 0.06 -9.64 13.14
C GLY A 157 0.41 -10.80 14.08
N VAL A 158 1.47 -10.68 14.86
CA VAL A 158 1.92 -11.69 15.82
C VAL A 158 1.78 -11.26 17.29
N ASN A 159 0.99 -10.22 17.56
CA ASN A 159 0.76 -9.70 18.93
C ASN A 159 2.04 -9.41 19.71
N ALA A 160 3.12 -8.95 19.05
CA ALA A 160 4.37 -8.61 19.70
C ALA A 160 4.26 -7.27 20.43
N LEU A 161 5.08 -7.06 21.45
CA LEU A 161 5.15 -5.80 22.20
C LEU A 161 6.18 -4.88 21.52
N ASN A 162 5.71 -4.00 20.66
CA ASN A 162 6.55 -3.02 20.00
C ASN A 162 6.84 -1.84 20.94
N VAL A 163 8.09 -1.60 21.27
CA VAL A 163 8.48 -0.48 22.15
C VAL A 163 8.17 0.90 21.52
N ALA A 164 8.00 0.93 20.20
CA ALA A 164 7.64 2.14 19.49
C ALA A 164 6.16 2.55 19.64
N ASP A 165 5.29 1.66 20.12
CA ASP A 165 3.86 1.90 20.23
C ASP A 165 3.49 2.93 21.31
N GLU A 166 4.43 3.26 22.23
CA GLU A 166 4.25 4.32 23.21
C GLU A 166 4.09 5.71 22.56
N ALA A 167 4.54 5.88 21.31
CA ALA A 167 4.36 7.10 20.52
C ALA A 167 3.15 7.00 19.56
N ALA A 168 2.05 6.48 20.03
CA ALA A 168 0.86 6.02 19.27
C ALA A 168 0.24 7.04 18.28
N ASP A 169 0.55 8.32 18.39
CA ASP A 169 -0.01 9.37 17.52
C ASP A 169 0.72 9.48 16.17
N GLN A 170 1.82 8.74 15.97
CA GLN A 170 2.63 8.82 14.77
C GLN A 170 2.88 7.41 14.19
N ASN A 171 2.54 7.22 12.94
CA ASN A 171 2.85 5.96 12.25
C ASN A 171 4.37 5.77 12.15
N TYR A 172 5.06 6.70 11.46
CA TYR A 172 6.51 6.74 11.35
C TYR A 172 7.06 7.90 12.16
N TYR A 173 8.16 7.66 12.87
CA TYR A 173 8.92 8.72 13.55
C TYR A 173 10.38 8.31 13.76
N GLU A 174 11.21 9.28 14.09
CA GLU A 174 12.60 9.07 14.46
C GLU A 174 12.74 9.11 15.98
N VAL A 175 13.26 8.03 16.54
CA VAL A 175 13.51 7.89 17.95
C VAL A 175 14.97 8.26 18.27
N ASP A 176 15.18 8.89 19.42
CA ASP A 176 16.51 9.11 19.93
C ASP A 176 17.11 7.75 20.32
N LEU A 177 18.28 7.41 19.77
CA LEU A 177 18.93 6.12 20.00
C LEU A 177 19.28 5.87 21.48
N GLU A 178 19.48 6.93 22.27
CA GLU A 178 19.68 6.81 23.72
C GLU A 178 18.45 6.26 24.45
N LYS A 179 17.28 6.31 23.82
CA LYS A 179 16.02 5.74 24.37
C LYS A 179 15.74 4.31 23.93
N VAL A 180 16.51 3.78 22.99
CA VAL A 180 16.33 2.42 22.44
C VAL A 180 17.22 1.43 23.16
N ILE A 181 18.27 1.90 23.83
CA ILE A 181 19.23 1.10 24.62
C ILE A 181 18.80 1.15 26.08
#